data_add08b55da0f5b4e52f483a995080460
#
_entry.id   add08b55da0f5b4e52f483a995080460
#
_cell.length_a   1.000
_cell.length_b   1.000
_cell.length_c   1.000
_cell.angle_alpha   90.00
_cell.angle_beta   90.00
_cell.angle_gamma   90.00
#
_symmetry.space_group_name_H-M   'P 1'
#
loop_
_entity.id
_entity.type
_entity.pdbx_description
1 polymer ?
#
loop_
_entity_poly.entity_id
_entity_poly.type
_entity_poly.pdbx_seq_one_letter_code
_entity_poly.pdbx_strand_id
1 'polypeptide(L)'
;MQQLTIAWQDLSDDALRGVIEDYVTREGTDYGDQPVSLARKVAQVRAQLQSGHVVIVFDGESATCSIVSHEQLRAAQDLQNTLG
;
A
#
# COMPACT_ATOMS: atom_id res chain seq x y z
N MET A 1 -0.53 -19.03 3.21
CA MET A 1 -0.52 -17.59 3.29
C MET A 1 0.63 -17.01 2.49
N GLN A 2 0.34 -16.42 1.36
CA GLN A 2 1.40 -15.93 0.52
C GLN A 2 1.15 -14.49 0.15
N GLN A 3 2.00 -13.64 0.68
CA GLN A 3 2.02 -12.25 0.30
C GLN A 3 3.27 -12.00 -0.50
N LEU A 4 3.09 -11.47 -1.69
CA LEU A 4 4.19 -11.14 -2.57
C LEU A 4 4.33 -9.62 -2.63
N THR A 5 5.56 -9.16 -2.44
CA THR A 5 5.84 -7.74 -2.61
C THR A 5 5.96 -7.44 -4.10
N ILE A 6 5.24 -6.44 -4.54
CA ILE A 6 5.24 -6.03 -5.94
C ILE A 6 5.91 -4.68 -6.05
N ALA A 7 6.84 -4.55 -6.97
CA ALA A 7 7.46 -3.26 -7.24
C ALA A 7 6.43 -2.35 -7.90
N TRP A 8 6.35 -1.11 -7.42
CA TRP A 8 5.38 -0.18 -7.97
C TRP A 8 5.64 0.09 -9.46
N GLN A 9 6.90 -0.06 -9.89
CA GLN A 9 7.26 0.13 -11.30
C GLN A 9 6.69 -0.96 -12.21
N ASP A 10 6.35 -2.10 -11.63
CA ASP A 10 5.79 -3.21 -12.40
C ASP A 10 4.33 -3.00 -12.75
N LEU A 11 3.68 -2.05 -12.12
CA LEU A 11 2.28 -1.75 -12.40
C LEU A 11 2.18 -0.63 -13.41
N SER A 12 1.16 -0.71 -14.28
CA SER A 12 0.84 0.41 -15.15
C SER A 12 0.40 1.60 -14.29
N ASP A 13 0.46 2.81 -14.88
CA ASP A 13 0.02 4.00 -14.15
C ASP A 13 -1.42 3.87 -13.68
N ASP A 14 -2.28 3.33 -14.52
CA ASP A 14 -3.69 3.16 -14.15
C ASP A 14 -3.85 2.16 -13.02
N ALA A 15 -3.15 1.05 -13.08
CA ALA A 15 -3.22 0.03 -12.03
C ALA A 15 -2.66 0.57 -10.73
N LEU A 16 -1.53 1.27 -10.79
CA LEU A 16 -0.90 1.85 -9.62
C LEU A 16 -1.83 2.88 -8.97
N ARG A 17 -2.42 3.74 -9.78
CA ARG A 17 -3.34 4.73 -9.28
C ARG A 17 -4.54 4.08 -8.60
N GLY A 18 -5.07 3.03 -9.19
CA GLY A 18 -6.20 2.32 -8.60
C GLY A 18 -5.87 1.72 -7.24
N VAL A 19 -4.70 1.13 -7.10
CA VAL A 19 -4.26 0.57 -5.83
C VAL A 19 -4.11 1.68 -4.79
N ILE A 20 -3.52 2.80 -5.18
CA ILE A 20 -3.33 3.91 -4.25
C ILE A 20 -4.67 4.52 -3.84
N GLU A 21 -5.57 4.72 -4.79
CA GLU A 21 -6.89 5.28 -4.49
C GLU A 21 -7.66 4.38 -3.54
N ASP A 22 -7.58 3.08 -3.76
CA ASP A 22 -8.23 2.12 -2.89
C ASP A 22 -7.66 2.20 -1.48
N TYR A 23 -6.35 2.30 -1.37
CA TYR A 23 -5.69 2.42 -0.08
C TYR A 23 -6.13 3.69 0.65
N VAL A 24 -6.12 4.83 -0.05
CA VAL A 24 -6.49 6.11 0.54
C VAL A 24 -7.94 6.09 1.00
N THR A 25 -8.82 5.52 0.18
CA THR A 25 -10.24 5.43 0.50
C THR A 25 -10.47 4.50 1.70
N ARG A 26 -9.75 3.40 1.74
CA ARG A 26 -9.91 2.42 2.81
C ARG A 26 -9.42 2.94 4.15
N GLU A 27 -8.38 3.77 4.14
CA GLU A 27 -7.90 4.39 5.37
C GLU A 27 -9.01 5.17 6.05
N GLY A 28 -10.02 5.52 5.30
CA GLY A 28 -11.23 6.05 5.86
C GLY A 28 -11.04 7.34 6.62
N THR A 29 -9.96 8.00 6.37
CA THR A 29 -9.70 9.23 7.08
C THR A 29 -10.75 10.24 6.70
N ASP A 30 -11.44 10.68 7.69
CA ASP A 30 -12.47 11.66 7.51
C ASP A 30 -11.80 13.02 7.29
N TYR A 31 -11.92 13.50 6.09
CA TYR A 31 -11.34 14.80 5.73
C TYR A 31 -12.37 15.92 5.84
N GLY A 32 -13.38 15.73 6.65
CA GLY A 32 -14.47 16.67 6.72
C GLY A 32 -14.04 18.11 6.95
N ASP A 33 -13.06 18.29 7.82
CA ASP A 33 -12.61 19.63 8.18
C ASP A 33 -11.51 20.16 7.29
N GLN A 34 -10.81 19.27 6.61
CA GLN A 34 -9.72 19.69 5.73
C GLN A 34 -9.76 18.87 4.47
N PRO A 35 -10.38 19.41 3.45
CA PRO A 35 -10.49 18.70 2.19
C PRO A 35 -9.14 18.66 1.49
N VAL A 36 -8.36 17.64 1.84
CA VAL A 36 -7.20 17.32 1.04
C VAL A 36 -7.73 16.55 -0.16
N SER A 37 -7.48 17.05 -1.36
CA SER A 37 -7.99 16.39 -2.54
C SER A 37 -7.44 14.98 -2.66
N LEU A 38 -8.23 14.10 -3.25
CA LEU A 38 -7.81 12.74 -3.50
C LEU A 38 -6.51 12.72 -4.32
N ALA A 39 -6.42 13.60 -5.31
CA ALA A 39 -5.22 13.69 -6.14
C ALA A 39 -3.97 13.96 -5.30
N ARG A 40 -4.10 14.81 -4.31
CA ARG A 40 -2.98 15.15 -3.44
C ARG A 40 -2.56 13.96 -2.59
N LYS A 41 -3.54 13.23 -2.06
CA LYS A 41 -3.25 12.02 -1.29
C LYS A 41 -2.61 10.96 -2.14
N VAL A 42 -3.09 10.78 -3.35
CA VAL A 42 -2.49 9.85 -4.29
C VAL A 42 -1.03 10.21 -4.54
N ALA A 43 -0.75 11.49 -4.75
CA ALA A 43 0.62 11.95 -4.96
C ALA A 43 1.51 11.68 -3.76
N GLN A 44 0.99 11.89 -2.55
CA GLN A 44 1.75 11.61 -1.34
C GLN A 44 2.10 10.13 -1.21
N VAL A 45 1.12 9.26 -1.43
CA VAL A 45 1.36 7.82 -1.33
C VAL A 45 2.33 7.36 -2.42
N ARG A 46 2.19 7.92 -3.62
CA ARG A 46 3.12 7.59 -4.70
C ARG A 46 4.55 7.97 -4.32
N ALA A 47 4.74 9.13 -3.71
CA ALA A 47 6.06 9.55 -3.24
C ALA A 47 6.58 8.59 -2.18
N GLN A 48 5.72 8.12 -1.28
CA GLN A 48 6.13 7.16 -0.25
C GLN A 48 6.52 5.82 -0.86
N LEU A 49 5.84 5.40 -1.92
CA LEU A 49 6.23 4.18 -2.63
C LEU A 49 7.60 4.36 -3.28
N GLN A 50 7.84 5.52 -3.88
CA GLN A 50 9.12 5.79 -4.53
C GLN A 50 10.26 5.85 -3.54
N SER A 51 10.00 6.32 -2.32
CA SER A 51 11.03 6.42 -1.30
C SER A 51 11.21 5.13 -0.50
N GLY A 52 10.30 4.18 -0.65
CA GLY A 52 10.37 2.92 0.06
C GLY A 52 9.71 2.89 1.43
N HIS A 53 9.02 3.95 1.80
CA HIS A 53 8.33 3.98 3.10
C HIS A 53 7.13 3.04 3.14
N VAL A 54 6.49 2.82 2.01
CA VAL A 54 5.41 1.86 1.88
C VAL A 54 5.67 0.97 0.69
N VAL A 55 5.08 -0.21 0.70
CA VAL A 55 5.25 -1.20 -0.35
C VAL A 55 3.89 -1.76 -0.73
N ILE A 56 3.81 -2.29 -1.94
CA ILE A 56 2.62 -2.95 -2.43
C ILE A 56 2.78 -4.45 -2.22
N VAL A 57 1.77 -5.08 -1.64
CA VAL A 57 1.77 -6.53 -1.47
C VAL A 57 0.54 -7.11 -2.15
N PHE A 58 0.72 -8.26 -2.76
CA PHE A 58 -0.36 -9.01 -3.36
C PHE A 58 -0.70 -10.19 -2.46
N ASP A 59 -1.97 -10.31 -2.12
CA ASP A 59 -2.45 -11.43 -1.33
C ASP A 59 -3.07 -12.45 -2.27
N GLY A 60 -2.45 -13.62 -2.36
CA GLY A 60 -2.91 -14.65 -3.26
C GLY A 60 -4.23 -15.27 -2.85
N GLU A 61 -4.56 -15.26 -1.56
CA GLU A 61 -5.82 -15.83 -1.11
C GLU A 61 -7.01 -14.99 -1.54
N SER A 62 -6.91 -13.69 -1.41
CA SER A 62 -8.01 -12.80 -1.77
C SER A 62 -7.84 -12.22 -3.16
N ALA A 63 -6.71 -12.46 -3.80
CA ALA A 63 -6.38 -11.93 -5.11
C ALA A 63 -6.47 -10.40 -5.14
N THR A 64 -5.98 -9.77 -4.08
CA THR A 64 -6.04 -8.32 -3.96
C THR A 64 -4.66 -7.74 -3.69
N CYS A 65 -4.49 -6.50 -4.12
CA CYS A 65 -3.28 -5.74 -3.82
C CYS A 65 -3.56 -4.78 -2.67
N SER A 66 -2.58 -4.62 -1.81
CA SER A 66 -2.69 -3.71 -0.67
C SER A 66 -1.39 -2.94 -0.54
N ILE A 67 -1.47 -1.81 0.15
CA ILE A 67 -0.29 -1.03 0.47
C ILE A 67 -0.08 -1.13 1.98
N VAL A 68 1.13 -1.47 2.38
CA VAL A 68 1.48 -1.56 3.79
C VAL A 68 2.78 -0.80 4.01
N SER A 69 3.00 -0.34 5.24
CA SER A 69 4.26 0.30 5.55
C SER A 69 5.38 -0.73 5.56
N HIS A 70 6.58 -0.27 5.28
CA HIS A 70 7.75 -1.13 5.32
C HIS A 70 7.92 -1.75 6.71
N GLU A 71 7.62 -0.99 7.74
CA GLU A 71 7.71 -1.48 9.11
C GLU A 71 6.70 -2.58 9.38
N GLN A 72 5.48 -2.44 8.88
CA GLN A 72 4.47 -3.48 9.04
C GLN A 72 4.89 -4.77 8.35
N LEU A 73 5.47 -4.64 7.18
CA LEU A 73 5.93 -5.81 6.44
C LEU A 73 7.05 -6.52 7.20
N ARG A 74 8.01 -5.76 7.72
CA ARG A 74 9.11 -6.35 8.51
C ARG A 74 8.59 -7.02 9.75
N ALA A 75 7.67 -6.39 10.46
CA ALA A 75 7.11 -6.97 11.68
C ALA A 75 6.42 -8.30 11.38
N ALA A 76 5.67 -8.36 10.29
CA ALA A 76 5.00 -9.60 9.91
C ALA A 76 6.01 -10.70 9.58
N GLN A 77 7.08 -10.35 8.87
CA GLN A 77 8.12 -11.30 8.53
C GLN A 77 8.87 -11.80 9.77
N ASP A 78 9.14 -10.88 10.69
CA ASP A 78 9.83 -11.25 11.93
C ASP A 78 8.98 -12.20 12.76
N LEU A 79 7.68 -11.97 12.84
CA LEU A 79 6.78 -12.86 13.55
C LEU A 79 6.77 -14.24 12.93
N GLN A 80 6.74 -14.32 11.61
CA GLN A 80 6.77 -15.62 10.94
C GLN A 80 8.08 -16.34 11.18
N ASN A 81 9.17 -15.61 11.16
CA ASN A 81 10.48 -16.20 11.43
C ASN A 81 10.59 -16.69 12.87
N THR A 82 10.01 -15.96 13.80
CA THR A 82 10.04 -16.35 15.21
C THR A 82 9.22 -17.62 15.45
N LEU A 83 8.11 -17.74 14.74
CA LEU A 83 7.23 -18.91 14.90
C LEU A 83 7.73 -20.11 14.13
N GLY A 84 8.51 -19.88 13.13
CA GLY A 84 9.07 -20.95 12.32
C GLY A 84 10.23 -21.64 13.03
#